data_653bc8dae4db3be5b30c631ae1e81ce5
#
_entry.id   653bc8dae4db3be5b30c631ae1e81ce5
#
_cell.length_a   1.000
_cell.length_b   1.000
_cell.length_c   1.000
_cell.angle_alpha   90.00
_cell.angle_beta   90.00
_cell.angle_gamma   90.00
#
_symmetry.space_group_name_H-M   'P 1'
#
loop_
_entity.id
_entity.type
_entity.pdbx_description
1 polymer ?
#
loop_
_entity_poly.entity_id
_entity_poly.type
_entity_poly.pdbx_seq_one_letter_code
_entity_poly.pdbx_strand_id
1 'polypeptide(L)'
;MKPQNSSRAKAPRSRSFEVQEENTLMPFLLQVLHDQSRTAVKSFLAHKLVQINNRITTQFDSPLKPGDTVSVGMNKSAAPFHHPMLNLLYEDEHLLVVEKASGLLSMGTERDKTKTAYYILNNYLKNKDPRNHIFILHRLDKETSGIMMFAKNKKVQETLQKNWNEMIRERKYVAVVEGCPQPEQGQVKSYISENKALIVHATSSQDGHHELHDTKVKSAIRTRRTGTRNRT
;
A
#
# COMPACT_ATOMS: atom_id res chain seq x y z
N MET A 1 -18.42 20.90 25.08
CA MET A 1 -17.51 19.84 25.54
C MET A 1 -17.69 18.64 24.62
N LYS A 2 -16.71 18.37 23.74
CA LYS A 2 -16.70 17.18 22.86
C LYS A 2 -15.76 16.15 23.50
N PRO A 3 -16.11 14.88 23.59
CA PRO A 3 -15.17 13.86 24.08
C PRO A 3 -14.13 13.57 23.00
N GLN A 4 -12.86 13.76 23.36
CA GLN A 4 -11.71 13.31 22.59
C GLN A 4 -11.66 11.78 22.67
N ASN A 5 -11.91 11.11 21.55
CA ASN A 5 -11.73 9.67 21.44
C ASN A 5 -10.26 9.40 21.08
N SER A 6 -9.44 9.21 22.13
CA SER A 6 -8.08 8.77 21.99
C SER A 6 -8.07 7.29 21.57
N SER A 7 -7.82 7.02 20.31
CA SER A 7 -7.51 5.67 19.84
C SER A 7 -6.18 5.23 20.49
N ARG A 8 -6.28 4.48 21.58
CA ARG A 8 -5.15 3.74 22.18
C ARG A 8 -4.61 2.78 21.11
N ALA A 9 -3.48 3.11 20.54
CA ALA A 9 -2.67 2.16 19.78
C ALA A 9 -2.42 0.94 20.70
N LYS A 10 -2.90 -0.24 20.28
CA LYS A 10 -2.63 -1.49 20.96
C LYS A 10 -1.12 -1.70 20.97
N ALA A 11 -0.50 -1.68 22.16
CA ALA A 11 0.92 -1.98 22.32
C ALA A 11 1.26 -3.31 21.62
N PRO A 12 2.43 -3.44 20.99
CA PRO A 12 2.83 -4.67 20.34
C PRO A 12 2.82 -5.79 21.38
N ARG A 13 2.10 -6.87 21.10
CA ARG A 13 2.08 -8.05 21.97
C ARG A 13 3.46 -8.68 21.87
N SER A 14 4.27 -8.54 22.90
CA SER A 14 5.50 -9.29 23.13
C SER A 14 5.25 -10.33 24.23
N ARG A 15 5.86 -11.50 24.08
CA ARG A 15 5.98 -12.49 25.17
C ARG A 15 7.39 -12.40 25.72
N SER A 16 7.53 -12.37 27.05
CA SER A 16 8.83 -12.38 27.72
C SER A 16 8.94 -13.62 28.60
N PHE A 17 10.09 -14.24 28.58
CA PHE A 17 10.39 -15.49 29.29
C PHE A 17 11.69 -15.31 30.03
N GLU A 18 11.73 -15.74 31.29
CA GLU A 18 12.94 -15.78 32.09
C GLU A 18 13.63 -17.13 31.93
N VAL A 19 14.93 -17.10 31.72
CA VAL A 19 15.76 -18.30 31.59
C VAL A 19 16.08 -18.84 32.98
N GLN A 20 15.71 -20.11 33.24
CA GLN A 20 15.90 -20.77 34.53
C GLN A 20 17.21 -21.58 34.59
N GLU A 21 17.64 -22.12 33.44
CA GLU A 21 18.81 -22.99 33.30
C GLU A 21 19.66 -22.55 32.11
N GLU A 22 20.96 -22.86 32.16
CA GLU A 22 21.83 -22.60 31.01
C GLU A 22 21.30 -23.32 29.76
N ASN A 23 21.20 -22.57 28.66
CA ASN A 23 20.67 -23.08 27.39
C ASN A 23 21.27 -22.30 26.21
N THR A 24 20.87 -22.67 25.01
CA THR A 24 21.07 -21.85 23.81
C THR A 24 19.72 -21.37 23.29
N LEU A 25 19.73 -20.22 22.59
CA LEU A 25 18.53 -19.48 22.24
C LEU A 25 17.50 -20.31 21.44
N MET A 26 17.91 -21.09 20.45
CA MET A 26 16.97 -21.84 19.62
C MET A 26 16.23 -22.96 20.37
N PRO A 27 16.91 -23.85 21.11
CA PRO A 27 16.24 -24.83 21.95
C PRO A 27 15.29 -24.18 22.97
N PHE A 28 15.75 -23.13 23.65
CA PHE A 28 14.93 -22.38 24.60
C PHE A 28 13.64 -21.82 23.95
N LEU A 29 13.77 -21.16 22.79
CA LEU A 29 12.61 -20.62 22.06
C LEU A 29 11.64 -21.72 21.64
N LEU A 30 12.11 -22.87 21.21
CA LEU A 30 11.24 -24.01 20.85
C LEU A 30 10.51 -24.58 22.07
N GLN A 31 11.14 -24.53 23.23
CA GLN A 31 10.53 -25.00 24.48
C GLN A 31 9.44 -24.02 24.97
N VAL A 32 9.71 -22.71 25.00
CA VAL A 32 8.76 -21.71 25.53
C VAL A 32 7.67 -21.31 24.53
N LEU A 33 7.91 -21.51 23.24
CA LEU A 33 6.96 -21.25 22.14
C LEU A 33 6.47 -22.57 21.52
N HIS A 34 6.03 -23.51 22.35
CA HIS A 34 5.56 -24.83 21.93
C HIS A 34 4.39 -24.78 20.92
N ASP A 35 3.69 -23.66 20.86
CA ASP A 35 2.63 -23.35 19.88
C ASP A 35 3.17 -22.92 18.49
N GLN A 36 4.48 -22.77 18.34
CA GLN A 36 5.12 -22.30 17.12
C GLN A 36 6.00 -23.36 16.45
N SER A 37 5.97 -23.42 15.11
CA SER A 37 6.86 -24.30 14.38
C SER A 37 8.31 -23.80 14.40
N ARG A 38 9.28 -24.70 14.21
CA ARG A 38 10.71 -24.33 14.09
C ARG A 38 10.96 -23.28 12.99
N THR A 39 10.20 -23.35 11.89
CA THR A 39 10.26 -22.37 10.81
C THR A 39 9.77 -21.00 11.26
N ALA A 40 8.70 -20.93 12.06
CA ALA A 40 8.20 -19.70 12.64
C ALA A 40 9.23 -19.06 13.59
N VAL A 41 9.86 -19.86 14.46
CA VAL A 41 10.91 -19.38 15.37
C VAL A 41 12.12 -18.84 14.61
N LYS A 42 12.57 -19.52 13.56
CA LYS A 42 13.62 -18.98 12.65
C LYS A 42 13.20 -17.65 12.01
N SER A 43 11.93 -17.52 11.63
CA SER A 43 11.40 -16.27 11.08
C SER A 43 11.43 -15.13 12.11
N PHE A 44 11.16 -15.38 13.39
CA PHE A 44 11.27 -14.35 14.43
C PHE A 44 12.71 -13.82 14.56
N LEU A 45 13.70 -14.69 14.52
CA LEU A 45 15.12 -14.31 14.56
C LEU A 45 15.50 -13.49 13.30
N ALA A 46 15.15 -13.97 12.12
CA ALA A 46 15.44 -13.30 10.85
C ALA A 46 14.82 -11.89 10.79
N HIS A 47 13.64 -11.69 11.39
CA HIS A 47 12.95 -10.40 11.43
C HIS A 47 13.30 -9.54 12.65
N LYS A 48 14.37 -9.89 13.40
CA LYS A 48 14.85 -9.12 14.55
C LYS A 48 13.80 -8.95 15.66
N LEU A 49 12.92 -9.92 15.84
CA LEU A 49 11.84 -9.90 16.80
C LEU A 49 12.23 -10.51 18.16
N VAL A 50 13.44 -11.09 18.26
CA VAL A 50 13.94 -11.71 19.47
C VAL A 50 14.97 -10.79 20.13
N GLN A 51 14.82 -10.63 21.43
CA GLN A 51 15.74 -9.85 22.27
C GLN A 51 16.16 -10.70 23.47
N ILE A 52 17.43 -10.58 23.86
CA ILE A 52 17.98 -11.07 25.12
C ILE A 52 18.38 -9.83 25.95
N ASN A 53 17.79 -9.67 27.14
CA ASN A 53 18.05 -8.51 28.01
C ASN A 53 17.91 -7.17 27.28
N ASN A 54 16.83 -7.02 26.50
CA ASN A 54 16.51 -5.84 25.67
C ASN A 54 17.47 -5.60 24.47
N ARG A 55 18.39 -6.52 24.19
CA ARG A 55 19.27 -6.44 23.01
C ARG A 55 18.78 -7.38 21.91
N ILE A 56 18.52 -6.84 20.72
CA ILE A 56 18.08 -7.63 19.57
C ILE A 56 19.17 -8.61 19.18
N THR A 57 18.79 -9.88 18.97
CA THR A 57 19.66 -10.92 18.43
C THR A 57 19.02 -11.62 17.23
N THR A 58 19.86 -12.02 16.28
CA THR A 58 19.48 -12.87 15.14
C THR A 58 20.21 -14.22 15.18
N GLN A 59 21.13 -14.39 16.13
CA GLN A 59 21.92 -15.60 16.29
C GLN A 59 21.12 -16.65 17.04
N PHE A 60 20.89 -17.78 16.42
CA PHE A 60 20.10 -18.88 16.97
C PHE A 60 20.82 -19.67 18.06
N ASP A 61 22.14 -19.59 18.10
CA ASP A 61 23.05 -20.28 19.03
C ASP A 61 23.57 -19.38 20.17
N SER A 62 22.96 -18.19 20.35
CA SER A 62 23.30 -17.29 21.45
C SER A 62 23.20 -18.01 22.80
N PRO A 63 24.24 -17.99 23.66
CA PRO A 63 24.19 -18.60 24.98
C PRO A 63 23.22 -17.82 25.88
N LEU A 64 22.46 -18.52 26.68
CA LEU A 64 21.55 -18.01 27.69
C LEU A 64 22.00 -18.48 29.07
N LYS A 65 21.93 -17.59 30.04
CA LYS A 65 22.24 -17.87 31.46
C LYS A 65 21.01 -17.74 32.33
N PRO A 66 20.92 -18.44 33.46
CA PRO A 66 19.88 -18.21 34.44
C PRO A 66 19.76 -16.72 34.81
N GLY A 67 18.53 -16.20 34.81
CA GLY A 67 18.22 -14.79 35.03
C GLY A 67 18.16 -13.93 33.74
N ASP A 68 18.58 -14.44 32.60
CA ASP A 68 18.37 -13.72 31.34
C ASP A 68 16.88 -13.64 31.00
N THR A 69 16.50 -12.52 30.41
CA THR A 69 15.12 -12.33 29.90
C THR A 69 15.12 -12.38 28.38
N VAL A 70 14.42 -13.37 27.82
CA VAL A 70 14.19 -13.49 26.38
C VAL A 70 12.81 -12.93 26.03
N SER A 71 12.78 -11.87 25.21
CA SER A 71 11.54 -11.27 24.74
C SER A 71 11.35 -11.55 23.26
N VAL A 72 10.12 -11.99 22.89
CA VAL A 72 9.76 -12.29 21.50
C VAL A 72 8.58 -11.41 21.08
N GLY A 73 8.78 -10.55 20.11
CA GLY A 73 7.72 -9.78 19.48
C GLY A 73 6.81 -10.70 18.67
N MET A 74 5.58 -10.87 19.13
CA MET A 74 4.59 -11.72 18.43
C MET A 74 4.00 -11.05 17.19
N ASN A 75 4.10 -9.75 17.09
CA ASN A 75 3.82 -9.05 15.85
C ASN A 75 5.14 -8.92 15.10
N LYS A 76 5.20 -9.45 13.90
CA LYS A 76 6.18 -9.01 12.93
C LYS A 76 6.02 -7.50 12.84
N SER A 77 6.88 -6.74 13.52
CA SER A 77 7.11 -5.35 13.14
C SER A 77 7.73 -5.46 11.75
N ALA A 78 6.86 -5.55 10.75
CA ALA A 78 7.33 -5.50 9.39
C ALA A 78 8.14 -4.22 9.28
N ALA A 79 9.37 -4.32 8.78
CA ALA A 79 10.14 -3.14 8.46
C ALA A 79 9.21 -2.13 7.78
N PRO A 80 9.29 -0.84 8.13
CA PRO A 80 8.41 0.16 7.55
C PRO A 80 8.46 0.00 6.03
N PHE A 81 7.30 0.03 5.40
CA PHE A 81 7.22 -0.08 3.95
C PHE A 81 8.07 1.01 3.33
N HIS A 82 9.02 0.62 2.51
CA HIS A 82 9.86 1.56 1.78
C HIS A 82 10.01 1.10 0.34
N HIS A 83 9.58 1.96 -0.58
CA HIS A 83 9.74 1.74 -2.01
C HIS A 83 9.86 3.09 -2.73
N PRO A 84 10.80 3.26 -3.68
CA PRO A 84 11.07 4.56 -4.30
C PRO A 84 9.89 5.14 -5.08
N MET A 85 8.97 4.30 -5.54
CA MET A 85 7.81 4.71 -6.35
C MET A 85 6.46 4.53 -5.66
N LEU A 86 6.43 4.13 -4.39
CA LEU A 86 5.22 3.97 -3.60
C LEU A 86 5.44 4.50 -2.19
N ASN A 87 4.58 5.42 -1.76
CA ASN A 87 4.54 5.92 -0.40
C ASN A 87 3.29 5.39 0.29
N LEU A 88 3.45 4.70 1.42
CA LEU A 88 2.33 4.19 2.21
C LEU A 88 1.72 5.33 3.02
N LEU A 89 0.47 5.69 2.74
CA LEU A 89 -0.24 6.78 3.40
C LEU A 89 -1.10 6.28 4.57
N TYR A 90 -1.74 5.11 4.40
CA TYR A 90 -2.63 4.55 5.41
C TYR A 90 -2.71 3.03 5.28
N GLU A 91 -2.79 2.34 6.41
CA GLU A 91 -3.04 0.90 6.48
C GLU A 91 -3.82 0.55 7.75
N ASP A 92 -4.93 -0.17 7.59
CA ASP A 92 -5.68 -0.80 8.67
C ASP A 92 -5.96 -2.29 8.36
N GLU A 93 -6.94 -2.89 9.02
CA GLU A 93 -7.34 -4.29 8.78
C GLU A 93 -8.09 -4.49 7.47
N HIS A 94 -8.64 -3.43 6.87
CA HIS A 94 -9.52 -3.47 5.70
C HIS A 94 -8.90 -2.86 4.46
N LEU A 95 -8.12 -1.79 4.61
CA LEU A 95 -7.64 -0.95 3.54
C LEU A 95 -6.12 -0.74 3.58
N LEU A 96 -5.56 -0.55 2.42
CA LEU A 96 -4.21 -0.06 2.18
C LEU A 96 -4.29 1.11 1.20
N VAL A 97 -3.76 2.27 1.59
CA VAL A 97 -3.76 3.48 0.77
C VAL A 97 -2.33 3.91 0.53
N VAL A 98 -2.00 4.14 -0.73
CA VAL A 98 -0.64 4.53 -1.15
C VAL A 98 -0.70 5.72 -2.10
N GLU A 99 0.37 6.47 -2.14
CA GLU A 99 0.69 7.39 -3.22
C GLU A 99 1.60 6.67 -4.22
N LYS A 100 1.17 6.59 -5.47
CA LYS A 100 1.91 5.99 -6.57
C LYS A 100 2.65 7.08 -7.34
N ALA A 101 3.94 6.91 -7.56
CA ALA A 101 4.70 7.78 -8.47
C ALA A 101 4.33 7.52 -9.93
N SER A 102 4.56 8.51 -10.79
CA SER A 102 4.52 8.37 -12.24
C SER A 102 5.58 7.35 -12.71
N GLY A 103 5.28 6.61 -13.77
CA GLY A 103 6.17 5.59 -14.33
C GLY A 103 5.95 4.17 -13.79
N LEU A 104 5.21 4.00 -12.67
CA LEU A 104 4.87 2.69 -12.11
C LEU A 104 3.51 2.21 -12.62
N LEU A 105 3.44 0.97 -13.10
CA LEU A 105 2.16 0.32 -13.44
C LEU A 105 1.32 0.05 -12.19
N SER A 106 0.02 0.25 -12.27
CA SER A 106 -0.93 -0.11 -11.20
C SER A 106 -1.09 -1.62 -11.06
N MET A 107 -1.28 -2.31 -12.17
CA MET A 107 -1.43 -3.77 -12.27
C MET A 107 -0.50 -4.34 -13.33
N GLY A 108 -0.30 -5.67 -13.25
CA GLY A 108 0.49 -6.41 -14.22
C GLY A 108 -0.18 -6.46 -15.61
N THR A 109 0.68 -6.43 -16.61
CA THR A 109 0.37 -6.77 -17.99
C THR A 109 0.96 -8.15 -18.32
N GLU A 110 0.73 -8.67 -19.51
CA GLU A 110 1.38 -9.92 -19.94
C GLU A 110 2.91 -9.84 -19.91
N ARG A 111 3.47 -8.66 -20.18
CA ARG A 111 4.92 -8.40 -20.24
C ARG A 111 5.54 -8.07 -18.89
N ASP A 112 4.84 -7.30 -18.05
CA ASP A 112 5.36 -6.81 -16.76
C ASP A 112 4.42 -7.24 -15.63
N LYS A 113 4.72 -8.39 -15.00
CA LYS A 113 3.90 -8.94 -13.90
C LYS A 113 4.38 -8.49 -12.53
N THR A 114 5.67 -8.19 -12.38
CA THR A 114 6.32 -7.98 -11.07
C THR A 114 6.62 -6.53 -10.72
N LYS A 115 6.78 -5.65 -11.73
CA LYS A 115 7.07 -4.23 -11.54
C LYS A 115 5.80 -3.39 -11.49
N THR A 116 4.91 -3.69 -10.54
CA THR A 116 3.61 -3.02 -10.42
C THR A 116 3.28 -2.71 -8.96
N ALA A 117 2.47 -1.67 -8.73
CA ALA A 117 2.03 -1.32 -7.39
C ALA A 117 1.34 -2.52 -6.70
N TYR A 118 0.47 -3.23 -7.42
CA TYR A 118 -0.20 -4.42 -6.91
C TYR A 118 0.78 -5.50 -6.42
N TYR A 119 1.76 -5.87 -7.24
CA TYR A 119 2.72 -6.93 -6.90
C TYR A 119 3.57 -6.54 -5.68
N ILE A 120 4.09 -5.31 -5.67
CA ILE A 120 4.95 -4.79 -4.60
C ILE A 120 4.18 -4.80 -3.26
N LEU A 121 2.96 -4.28 -3.25
CA LEU A 121 2.14 -4.19 -2.05
C LEU A 121 1.60 -5.55 -1.59
N ASN A 122 1.27 -6.44 -2.53
CA ASN A 122 0.87 -7.81 -2.21
C ASN A 122 2.00 -8.58 -1.52
N ASN A 123 3.25 -8.43 -2.00
CA ASN A 123 4.42 -9.01 -1.35
C ASN A 123 4.70 -8.39 0.02
N TYR A 124 4.54 -7.08 0.16
CA TYR A 124 4.65 -6.41 1.45
C TYR A 124 3.69 -7.02 2.50
N LEU A 125 2.43 -7.24 2.14
CA LEU A 125 1.48 -7.87 3.06
C LEU A 125 1.74 -9.35 3.28
N LYS A 126 2.15 -10.10 2.25
CA LYS A 126 2.54 -11.52 2.39
C LYS A 126 3.77 -11.71 3.28
N ASN A 127 4.68 -10.76 3.31
CA ASN A 127 5.82 -10.79 4.23
C ASN A 127 5.39 -10.62 5.71
N LYS A 128 4.24 -9.98 5.96
CA LYS A 128 3.64 -9.90 7.31
C LYS A 128 2.93 -11.21 7.67
N ASP A 129 2.14 -11.76 6.77
CA ASP A 129 1.47 -13.07 6.87
C ASP A 129 1.26 -13.61 5.44
N PRO A 130 1.73 -14.85 5.12
CA PRO A 130 1.58 -15.44 3.80
C PRO A 130 0.13 -15.54 3.30
N ARG A 131 -0.84 -15.54 4.21
CA ARG A 131 -2.27 -15.59 3.89
C ARG A 131 -2.84 -14.24 3.46
N ASN A 132 -2.12 -13.14 3.70
CA ASN A 132 -2.56 -11.82 3.31
C ASN A 132 -2.52 -11.63 1.81
N HIS A 133 -3.57 -11.00 1.31
CA HIS A 133 -3.71 -10.60 -0.09
C HIS A 133 -4.28 -9.18 -0.17
N ILE A 134 -4.03 -8.51 -1.30
CA ILE A 134 -4.72 -7.27 -1.62
C ILE A 134 -5.61 -7.46 -2.83
N PHE A 135 -6.63 -6.61 -2.91
CA PHE A 135 -7.61 -6.57 -3.98
C PHE A 135 -7.68 -5.15 -4.52
N ILE A 136 -7.57 -5.01 -5.82
CA ILE A 136 -7.59 -3.69 -6.44
C ILE A 136 -9.01 -3.10 -6.40
N LEU A 137 -9.10 -1.82 -6.08
CA LEU A 137 -10.36 -1.08 -6.08
C LEU A 137 -10.50 -0.21 -7.33
N HIS A 138 -9.41 0.43 -7.73
CA HIS A 138 -9.32 1.26 -8.92
C HIS A 138 -7.87 1.28 -9.43
N ARG A 139 -7.66 1.86 -10.59
CA ARG A 139 -6.32 1.99 -11.18
C ARG A 139 -6.01 3.43 -11.56
N LEU A 140 -4.72 3.74 -11.61
CA LEU A 140 -4.13 4.91 -12.27
C LEU A 140 -3.29 4.41 -13.44
N ASP A 141 -3.19 5.20 -14.49
CA ASP A 141 -2.31 4.87 -15.61
C ASP A 141 -0.84 4.93 -15.19
N LYS A 142 0.04 4.36 -15.99
CA LYS A 142 1.47 4.28 -15.70
C LYS A 142 2.04 5.64 -15.39
N GLU A 143 1.76 6.64 -16.24
CA GLU A 143 2.30 7.99 -16.12
C GLU A 143 1.53 8.89 -15.16
N THR A 144 0.39 8.43 -14.63
CA THR A 144 -0.37 9.17 -13.62
C THR A 144 0.17 8.87 -12.24
N SER A 145 0.55 9.90 -11.48
CA SER A 145 0.84 9.81 -10.05
C SER A 145 -0.41 10.09 -9.22
N GLY A 146 -0.41 9.66 -7.96
CA GLY A 146 -1.48 9.99 -7.02
C GLY A 146 -1.92 8.83 -6.14
N ILE A 147 -3.03 9.03 -5.47
CA ILE A 147 -3.55 8.13 -4.45
C ILE A 147 -4.20 6.89 -5.09
N MET A 148 -3.79 5.72 -4.61
CA MET A 148 -4.42 4.45 -4.91
C MET A 148 -4.85 3.74 -3.64
N MET A 149 -5.99 3.06 -3.72
CA MET A 149 -6.56 2.28 -2.63
C MET A 149 -6.68 0.81 -3.02
N PHE A 150 -6.41 -0.04 -2.04
CA PHE A 150 -6.55 -1.49 -2.14
C PHE A 150 -7.34 -2.02 -0.95
N ALA A 151 -8.21 -2.99 -1.18
CA ALA A 151 -8.83 -3.73 -0.09
C ALA A 151 -7.93 -4.87 0.37
N LYS A 152 -7.98 -5.21 1.65
CA LYS A 152 -7.22 -6.33 2.23
C LYS A 152 -8.03 -7.63 2.33
N ASN A 153 -9.30 -7.57 1.96
CA ASN A 153 -10.15 -8.77 1.84
C ASN A 153 -11.21 -8.59 0.74
N LYS A 154 -11.70 -9.72 0.25
CA LYS A 154 -12.65 -9.78 -0.87
C LYS A 154 -13.97 -9.09 -0.58
N LYS A 155 -14.51 -9.24 0.63
CA LYS A 155 -15.78 -8.63 1.05
C LYS A 155 -15.71 -7.10 1.01
N VAL A 156 -14.61 -6.52 1.50
CA VAL A 156 -14.39 -5.06 1.43
C VAL A 156 -14.28 -4.59 -0.01
N GLN A 157 -13.55 -5.34 -0.86
CA GLN A 157 -13.49 -5.03 -2.29
C GLN A 157 -14.87 -4.96 -2.92
N GLU A 158 -15.67 -6.00 -2.77
CA GLU A 158 -17.01 -6.10 -3.37
C GLU A 158 -17.93 -4.99 -2.85
N THR A 159 -17.89 -4.71 -1.55
CA THR A 159 -18.70 -3.64 -0.95
C THR A 159 -18.33 -2.27 -1.53
N LEU A 160 -17.02 -1.97 -1.62
CA LEU A 160 -16.55 -0.67 -2.13
C LEU A 160 -16.78 -0.53 -3.63
N GLN A 161 -16.57 -1.59 -4.41
CA GLN A 161 -16.80 -1.55 -5.86
C GLN A 161 -18.28 -1.40 -6.19
N LYS A 162 -19.17 -2.11 -5.50
CA LYS A 162 -20.62 -2.00 -5.71
C LYS A 162 -21.16 -0.60 -5.41
N ASN A 163 -20.62 0.04 -4.38
CA ASN A 163 -21.07 1.35 -3.92
C ASN A 163 -20.07 2.47 -4.27
N TRP A 164 -19.22 2.26 -5.26
CA TRP A 164 -18.09 3.16 -5.57
C TRP A 164 -18.51 4.61 -5.74
N ASN A 165 -19.55 4.85 -6.55
CA ASN A 165 -20.02 6.20 -6.86
C ASN A 165 -20.64 6.92 -5.67
N GLU A 166 -21.19 6.18 -4.71
CA GLU A 166 -21.79 6.73 -3.48
C GLU A 166 -20.75 6.99 -2.40
N MET A 167 -19.75 6.12 -2.29
CA MET A 167 -18.73 6.17 -1.24
C MET A 167 -17.58 7.11 -1.57
N ILE A 168 -17.26 7.31 -2.85
CA ILE A 168 -16.20 8.22 -3.29
C ILE A 168 -16.78 9.60 -3.55
N ARG A 169 -16.51 10.52 -2.64
CA ARG A 169 -17.02 11.90 -2.71
C ARG A 169 -16.48 12.68 -3.91
N GLU A 170 -15.19 12.53 -4.17
CA GLU A 170 -14.52 13.32 -5.19
C GLU A 170 -13.30 12.54 -5.74
N ARG A 171 -13.11 12.59 -7.05
CA ARG A 171 -11.91 12.15 -7.74
C ARG A 171 -11.30 13.36 -8.45
N LYS A 172 -10.33 14.00 -7.81
CA LYS A 172 -9.69 15.21 -8.32
C LYS A 172 -8.34 14.87 -8.94
N TYR A 173 -8.12 15.43 -10.12
CA TYR A 173 -6.85 15.33 -10.84
C TYR A 173 -6.34 16.71 -11.18
N VAL A 174 -5.00 16.84 -11.23
CA VAL A 174 -4.32 18.02 -11.74
C VAL A 174 -3.54 17.59 -12.97
N ALA A 175 -3.73 18.30 -14.07
CA ALA A 175 -3.04 18.05 -15.32
C ALA A 175 -2.40 19.34 -15.85
N VAL A 176 -1.20 19.19 -16.43
CA VAL A 176 -0.56 20.26 -17.20
C VAL A 176 -0.96 20.04 -18.66
N VAL A 177 -1.52 21.06 -19.27
CA VAL A 177 -1.99 21.02 -20.67
C VAL A 177 -1.30 22.11 -21.50
N GLU A 178 -1.22 21.86 -22.78
CA GLU A 178 -0.74 22.87 -23.74
C GLU A 178 -1.82 23.93 -23.97
N GLY A 179 -1.42 25.20 -24.06
CA GLY A 179 -2.34 26.30 -24.32
C GLY A 179 -3.12 26.75 -23.08
N CYS A 180 -4.28 27.34 -23.31
CA CYS A 180 -5.20 27.83 -22.29
C CYS A 180 -6.62 27.35 -22.63
N PRO A 181 -7.19 26.44 -21.87
CA PRO A 181 -8.55 25.97 -22.10
C PRO A 181 -9.56 27.12 -22.06
N GLN A 182 -10.49 27.13 -23.02
CA GLN A 182 -11.61 28.05 -23.07
C GLN A 182 -12.90 27.23 -23.22
N PRO A 183 -13.89 27.39 -22.38
CA PRO A 183 -13.93 28.25 -21.17
C PRO A 183 -13.06 27.72 -20.02
N GLU A 184 -12.75 28.54 -19.03
CA GLU A 184 -11.93 28.17 -17.87
C GLU A 184 -12.59 27.06 -17.01
N GLN A 185 -13.88 26.89 -17.14
CA GLN A 185 -14.64 25.84 -16.46
C GLN A 185 -15.59 25.19 -17.45
N GLY A 186 -15.69 23.87 -17.37
CA GLY A 186 -16.58 23.15 -18.27
C GLY A 186 -16.75 21.69 -17.84
N GLN A 187 -17.60 21.01 -18.58
CA GLN A 187 -17.86 19.58 -18.44
C GLN A 187 -17.56 18.91 -19.77
N VAL A 188 -16.76 17.87 -19.74
CA VAL A 188 -16.48 17.03 -20.91
C VAL A 188 -17.18 15.68 -20.69
N LYS A 189 -18.08 15.34 -21.61
CA LYS A 189 -18.73 14.02 -21.66
C LYS A 189 -18.25 13.30 -22.91
N SER A 190 -17.74 12.10 -22.73
CA SER A 190 -17.32 11.26 -23.83
C SER A 190 -17.67 9.80 -23.55
N TYR A 191 -17.99 9.08 -24.62
CA TYR A 191 -18.07 7.63 -24.58
C TYR A 191 -16.69 7.07 -24.87
N ILE A 192 -16.27 6.10 -24.07
CA ILE A 192 -14.96 5.48 -24.20
C ILE A 192 -15.17 4.03 -24.63
N SER A 193 -14.49 3.61 -25.68
CA SER A 193 -14.43 2.22 -26.11
C SER A 193 -13.00 1.72 -26.18
N GLU A 194 -12.83 0.44 -25.94
CA GLU A 194 -11.57 -0.25 -26.07
C GLU A 194 -11.63 -1.21 -27.26
N ASN A 195 -10.67 -1.13 -28.16
CA ASN A 195 -10.61 -2.03 -29.31
C ASN A 195 -9.91 -3.36 -28.94
N LYS A 196 -9.90 -4.33 -29.87
CA LYS A 196 -9.25 -5.63 -29.71
C LYS A 196 -7.74 -5.55 -29.43
N ALA A 197 -7.10 -4.42 -29.72
CA ALA A 197 -5.70 -4.15 -29.42
C ALA A 197 -5.51 -3.45 -28.08
N LEU A 198 -6.55 -3.37 -27.24
CA LEU A 198 -6.56 -2.70 -25.93
C LEU A 198 -6.25 -1.20 -26.03
N ILE A 199 -6.52 -0.59 -27.18
CA ILE A 199 -6.39 0.86 -27.37
C ILE A 199 -7.73 1.50 -27.07
N VAL A 200 -7.70 2.43 -26.12
CA VAL A 200 -8.87 3.20 -25.67
C VAL A 200 -9.01 4.44 -26.54
N HIS A 201 -10.22 4.70 -27.05
CA HIS A 201 -10.54 5.92 -27.78
C HIS A 201 -11.90 6.48 -27.36
N ALA A 202 -11.99 7.81 -27.42
CA ALA A 202 -13.25 8.49 -27.23
C ALA A 202 -14.09 8.40 -28.54
N THR A 203 -15.38 8.14 -28.38
CA THR A 203 -16.34 8.12 -29.49
C THR A 203 -17.54 9.01 -29.17
N SER A 204 -18.21 9.49 -30.20
CA SER A 204 -19.41 10.32 -30.07
C SER A 204 -20.70 9.52 -30.06
N SER A 205 -20.66 8.20 -30.34
CA SER A 205 -21.85 7.37 -30.49
C SER A 205 -22.13 6.47 -29.30
N GLN A 206 -23.41 6.27 -29.02
CA GLN A 206 -23.94 5.48 -27.91
C GLN A 206 -24.07 3.98 -28.25
N ASP A 207 -23.34 3.49 -29.25
CA ASP A 207 -23.42 2.11 -29.73
C ASP A 207 -22.80 1.14 -28.70
N GLY A 208 -23.69 0.51 -28.02
CA GLY A 208 -23.65 -0.65 -27.12
C GLY A 208 -22.31 -1.22 -26.65
N HIS A 209 -21.64 -0.71 -25.68
CA HIS A 209 -20.51 -1.15 -24.83
C HIS A 209 -19.58 0.02 -24.43
N HIS A 210 -20.12 1.22 -24.25
CA HIS A 210 -19.33 2.39 -23.95
C HIS A 210 -19.62 2.89 -22.54
N GLU A 211 -18.61 3.08 -21.70
CA GLU A 211 -18.75 3.79 -20.45
C GLU A 211 -18.82 5.30 -20.69
N LEU A 212 -19.84 5.95 -20.14
CA LEU A 212 -19.95 7.40 -20.15
C LEU A 212 -18.97 7.98 -19.10
N HIS A 213 -17.94 8.68 -19.57
CA HIS A 213 -17.07 9.45 -18.71
C HIS A 213 -17.53 10.91 -18.63
N ASP A 214 -17.91 11.33 -17.43
CA ASP A 214 -18.30 12.71 -17.11
C ASP A 214 -17.17 13.37 -16.33
N THR A 215 -16.44 14.28 -16.95
CA THR A 215 -15.30 14.97 -16.35
C THR A 215 -15.59 16.47 -16.27
N LYS A 216 -15.64 17.00 -15.04
CA LYS A 216 -15.77 18.43 -14.78
C LYS A 216 -14.39 19.05 -14.71
N VAL A 217 -14.08 19.96 -15.62
CA VAL A 217 -12.88 20.78 -15.59
C VAL A 217 -13.17 22.05 -14.80
N LYS A 218 -12.45 22.30 -13.69
CA LYS A 218 -12.78 23.41 -12.78
C LYS A 218 -11.84 24.60 -12.84
N SER A 219 -10.63 24.48 -13.32
CA SER A 219 -9.73 25.66 -13.51
C SER A 219 -8.47 25.28 -14.28
N ALA A 220 -7.91 26.25 -15.01
CA ALA A 220 -6.56 26.19 -15.55
C ALA A 220 -5.65 27.14 -14.77
N ILE A 221 -4.50 26.65 -14.30
CA ILE A 221 -3.47 27.50 -13.69
C ILE A 221 -2.63 28.07 -14.83
N ARG A 222 -2.69 29.40 -15.01
CA ARG A 222 -1.91 30.11 -16.02
C ARG A 222 -0.48 30.33 -15.49
N THR A 223 0.48 29.58 -15.96
CA THR A 223 1.89 29.93 -15.79
C THR A 223 2.24 31.07 -16.77
N ARG A 224 2.50 32.27 -16.25
CA ARG A 224 3.11 33.32 -17.06
C ARG A 224 4.54 32.87 -17.40
N ARG A 225 4.84 32.62 -18.67
CA ARG A 225 6.20 32.63 -19.16
C ARG A 225 6.70 34.10 -19.01
N THR A 226 7.58 34.33 -18.09
CA THR A 226 8.40 35.55 -18.09
C THR A 226 9.37 35.42 -19.26
N GLY A 227 8.98 35.95 -20.40
CA GLY A 227 9.86 36.11 -21.55
C GLY A 227 10.91 37.16 -21.22
N THR A 228 12.12 36.73 -20.94
CA THR A 228 13.30 37.63 -21.04
C THR A 228 13.44 38.06 -22.49
N ARG A 229 13.02 39.29 -22.81
CA ARG A 229 13.43 39.95 -24.06
C ARG A 229 14.91 40.30 -23.88
N ASN A 230 15.78 39.54 -24.50
CA ASN A 230 17.11 40.01 -24.83
C ASN A 230 16.95 41.16 -25.86
N ARG A 231 17.26 42.39 -25.46
CA ARG A 231 17.55 43.48 -26.38
C ARG A 231 19.03 43.35 -26.77
N THR A 232 19.26 43.08 -28.02
CA THR A 232 20.51 43.46 -28.73
C THR A 232 20.52 44.94 -28.95
#